data_579e4033ed188c3c2b345946bec8d0cb
#
_entry.id   579e4033ed188c3c2b345946bec8d0cb
#
_cell.length_a   1.000
_cell.length_b   1.000
_cell.length_c   1.000
_cell.angle_alpha   90.00
_cell.angle_beta   90.00
_cell.angle_gamma   90.00
#
_symmetry.space_group_name_H-M   'P 1'
#
loop_
_entity.id
_entity.type
_entity.pdbx_description
1 polymer ?
#
loop_
_entity_poly.entity_id
_entity_poly.type
_entity_poly.pdbx_seq_one_letter_code
_entity_poly.pdbx_strand_id
1 'polypeptide(L)'
;DVCSSDLAGVACASNVPIPGSSAITDGRAGHTLIDLGDDEYTAGRPHPMIEPAVRDAALAKALADPATGVVLMDFVLGYGAHADPAGHLISTLKGWSAEATPIVASVTGTEQDPQRRSAQIAKLEARGILVTGSNAAAARLALASVGLH
;
A
#
# COMPACT_ATOMS: atom_id res chain seq x y z
N ASP A 1 -1.91 6.68 7.25
CA ASP A 1 -1.96 8.11 7.44
C ASP A 1 -2.17 8.81 6.09
N VAL A 2 -3.43 9.13 5.84
CA VAL A 2 -3.95 9.51 4.53
C VAL A 2 -3.64 10.96 4.15
N CYS A 3 -3.02 11.72 5.05
CA CYS A 3 -2.70 13.12 4.85
C CYS A 3 -1.68 13.42 3.74
N SER A 4 -1.12 12.40 3.11
CA SER A 4 -0.08 12.61 2.09
C SER A 4 -0.63 13.06 0.73
N SER A 5 -1.89 12.72 0.41
CA SER A 5 -2.55 13.22 -0.81
C SER A 5 -2.95 14.70 -0.70
N ASP A 6 -3.22 15.16 0.53
CA ASP A 6 -3.53 16.56 0.83
C ASP A 6 -2.33 17.49 0.52
N LEU A 7 -1.11 16.96 0.62
CA LEU A 7 0.12 17.72 0.37
C LEU A 7 0.32 18.09 -1.10
N ALA A 8 -0.34 17.40 -2.03
CA ALA A 8 -0.18 17.61 -3.46
C ALA A 8 -1.41 18.23 -4.14
N GLY A 9 -2.51 18.46 -3.41
CA GLY A 9 -3.77 18.96 -3.98
C GLY A 9 -4.36 18.01 -5.04
N VAL A 10 -4.02 16.72 -4.98
CA VAL A 10 -4.41 15.73 -5.98
C VAL A 10 -5.79 15.19 -5.64
N ALA A 11 -6.72 15.30 -6.58
CA ALA A 11 -8.05 14.73 -6.42
C ALA A 11 -7.97 13.21 -6.34
N CYS A 12 -8.49 12.63 -5.26
CA CYS A 12 -8.54 11.20 -5.05
C CYS A 12 -9.93 10.75 -4.62
N ALA A 13 -10.18 9.46 -4.69
CA ALA A 13 -11.33 8.88 -4.08
C ALA A 13 -10.93 7.86 -3.02
N SER A 14 -11.77 7.76 -1.99
CA SER A 14 -11.50 6.92 -0.84
C SER A 14 -12.78 6.22 -0.37
N ASN A 15 -12.62 5.03 0.23
CA ASN A 15 -13.70 4.36 0.95
C ASN A 15 -13.94 4.97 2.34
N VAL A 16 -12.96 5.70 2.88
CA VAL A 16 -13.11 6.43 4.14
C VAL A 16 -13.19 7.94 3.89
N PRO A 17 -13.91 8.70 4.75
CA PRO A 17 -14.00 10.15 4.61
C PRO A 17 -12.63 10.80 4.83
N ILE A 18 -12.10 11.43 3.78
CA ILE A 18 -10.87 12.21 3.81
C ILE A 18 -11.18 13.58 3.25
N PRO A 19 -10.72 14.70 3.88
CA PRO A 19 -10.89 16.01 3.33
C PRO A 19 -10.42 16.08 1.86
N GLY A 20 -11.27 16.57 0.97
CA GLY A 20 -10.95 16.71 -0.45
C GLY A 20 -11.09 15.44 -1.29
N SER A 21 -11.42 14.29 -0.70
CA SER A 21 -11.70 13.08 -1.47
C SER A 21 -13.16 12.92 -1.86
N SER A 22 -13.42 12.17 -2.92
CA SER A 22 -14.74 11.67 -3.30
C SER A 22 -14.93 10.24 -2.86
N ALA A 23 -16.18 9.77 -2.76
CA ALA A 23 -16.45 8.35 -2.55
C ALA A 23 -15.96 7.50 -3.73
N ILE A 24 -15.55 6.26 -3.46
CA ILE A 24 -15.21 5.29 -4.50
C ILE A 24 -16.49 4.92 -5.24
N THR A 25 -16.52 5.18 -6.53
CA THR A 25 -17.60 4.78 -7.43
C THR A 25 -17.05 4.00 -8.60
N ASP A 26 -17.81 3.05 -9.13
CA ASP A 26 -17.40 2.27 -10.30
C ASP A 26 -17.20 3.15 -11.54
N GLY A 27 -16.21 2.81 -12.36
CA GLY A 27 -15.91 3.51 -13.62
C GLY A 27 -15.16 4.82 -13.50
N ARG A 28 -14.53 5.08 -12.36
CA ARG A 28 -13.79 6.29 -12.11
C ARG A 28 -12.37 6.28 -12.66
N ALA A 29 -11.97 7.38 -13.29
CA ALA A 29 -10.57 7.72 -13.54
C ALA A 29 -9.99 8.51 -12.36
N GLY A 30 -8.71 8.31 -12.04
CA GLY A 30 -7.97 9.06 -11.04
C GLY A 30 -7.37 8.20 -9.91
N HIS A 31 -6.91 8.86 -8.87
CA HIS A 31 -6.21 8.21 -7.76
C HIS A 31 -7.20 7.60 -6.76
N THR A 32 -6.89 6.42 -6.25
CA THR A 32 -7.73 5.69 -5.31
C THR A 32 -6.97 5.38 -4.04
N LEU A 33 -7.56 5.70 -2.90
CA LEU A 33 -7.07 5.37 -1.57
C LEU A 33 -8.05 4.37 -0.94
N ILE A 34 -7.54 3.20 -0.55
CA ILE A 34 -8.36 2.16 0.06
C ILE A 34 -7.80 1.86 1.45
N ASP A 35 -8.59 2.17 2.47
CA ASP A 35 -8.36 1.69 3.83
C ASP A 35 -9.01 0.32 3.99
N LEU A 36 -8.19 -0.72 3.94
CA LEU A 36 -8.63 -2.10 4.11
C LEU A 36 -8.83 -2.47 5.60
N GLY A 37 -8.51 -1.55 6.51
CA GLY A 37 -8.83 -1.67 7.94
C GLY A 37 -10.23 -1.18 8.30
N ASP A 38 -10.94 -0.57 7.36
CA ASP A 38 -12.32 -0.12 7.54
C ASP A 38 -13.28 -1.29 7.83
N ASP A 39 -14.36 -1.00 8.54
CA ASP A 39 -15.38 -1.99 8.94
C ASP A 39 -15.96 -2.76 7.76
N GLU A 40 -16.04 -2.16 6.58
CA GLU A 40 -16.49 -2.82 5.35
C GLU A 40 -15.64 -4.06 5.01
N TYR A 41 -14.33 -4.01 5.29
CA TYR A 41 -13.38 -5.08 4.99
C TYR A 41 -13.10 -5.99 6.19
N THR A 42 -13.29 -5.48 7.41
CA THR A 42 -12.90 -6.18 8.65
C THR A 42 -14.08 -6.78 9.42
N ALA A 43 -15.33 -6.46 9.05
CA ALA A 43 -16.50 -7.06 9.72
C ALA A 43 -16.49 -8.60 9.58
N GLY A 44 -16.26 -9.29 10.71
CA GLY A 44 -16.15 -10.74 10.76
C GLY A 44 -14.87 -11.33 10.21
N ARG A 45 -13.85 -10.52 9.93
CA ARG A 45 -12.53 -10.93 9.42
C ARG A 45 -11.40 -10.28 10.23
N PRO A 46 -10.21 -10.89 10.30
CA PRO A 46 -9.05 -10.25 10.91
C PRO A 46 -8.64 -8.99 10.14
N HIS A 47 -8.05 -8.03 10.87
CA HIS A 47 -7.47 -6.84 10.28
C HIS A 47 -6.34 -7.19 9.29
N PRO A 48 -6.12 -6.45 8.18
CA PRO A 48 -5.05 -6.72 7.18
C PRO A 48 -3.64 -6.79 7.76
N MET A 49 -3.40 -6.16 8.90
CA MET A 49 -2.14 -6.26 9.62
C MET A 49 -1.90 -7.69 10.16
N ILE A 50 -2.97 -8.40 10.54
CA ILE A 50 -2.93 -9.77 11.06
C ILE A 50 -2.99 -10.77 9.92
N GLU A 51 -3.93 -10.55 8.97
CA GLU A 51 -4.16 -11.40 7.80
C GLU A 51 -3.97 -10.61 6.52
N PRO A 52 -2.74 -10.52 5.98
CA PRO A 52 -2.45 -9.73 4.78
C PRO A 52 -3.21 -10.19 3.52
N ALA A 53 -3.71 -11.42 3.49
CA ALA A 53 -4.51 -11.94 2.38
C ALA A 53 -5.76 -11.09 2.07
N VAL A 54 -6.27 -10.34 3.04
CA VAL A 54 -7.41 -9.42 2.85
C VAL A 54 -7.12 -8.39 1.74
N ARG A 55 -5.87 -7.98 1.56
CA ARG A 55 -5.47 -7.00 0.54
C ARG A 55 -5.14 -7.61 -0.83
N ASP A 56 -4.97 -8.94 -0.91
CA ASP A 56 -4.46 -9.61 -2.13
C ASP A 56 -5.37 -9.37 -3.34
N ALA A 57 -6.69 -9.40 -3.15
CA ALA A 57 -7.64 -9.16 -4.23
C ALA A 57 -7.58 -7.71 -4.75
N ALA A 58 -7.48 -6.73 -3.84
CA ALA A 58 -7.36 -5.31 -4.22
C ALA A 58 -6.04 -5.05 -4.94
N LEU A 59 -4.93 -5.63 -4.46
CA LEU A 59 -3.63 -5.54 -5.09
C LEU A 59 -3.63 -6.17 -6.49
N ALA A 60 -4.17 -7.38 -6.63
CA ALA A 60 -4.25 -8.07 -7.92
C ALA A 60 -5.07 -7.26 -8.93
N LYS A 61 -6.19 -6.67 -8.50
CA LYS A 61 -7.01 -5.78 -9.33
C LYS A 61 -6.23 -4.55 -9.77
N ALA A 62 -5.51 -3.89 -8.85
CA ALA A 62 -4.70 -2.72 -9.17
C ALA A 62 -3.57 -3.05 -10.15
N LEU A 63 -2.85 -4.15 -9.97
CA LEU A 63 -1.75 -4.57 -10.85
C LEU A 63 -2.22 -5.07 -12.22
N ALA A 64 -3.47 -5.51 -12.35
CA ALA A 64 -4.05 -5.92 -13.62
C ALA A 64 -4.62 -4.75 -14.44
N ASP A 65 -4.83 -3.59 -13.82
CA ASP A 65 -5.37 -2.41 -14.49
C ASP A 65 -4.25 -1.63 -15.19
N PRO A 66 -4.26 -1.52 -16.53
CA PRO A 66 -3.24 -0.77 -17.27
C PRO A 66 -3.24 0.73 -16.98
N ALA A 67 -4.29 1.27 -16.36
CA ALA A 67 -4.34 2.66 -15.91
C ALA A 67 -3.62 2.89 -14.58
N THR A 68 -3.21 1.83 -13.87
CA THR A 68 -2.46 1.95 -12.62
C THR A 68 -1.00 2.31 -12.89
N GLY A 69 -0.64 3.56 -12.64
CA GLY A 69 0.73 4.05 -12.82
C GLY A 69 1.69 3.67 -11.67
N VAL A 70 1.17 3.50 -10.46
CA VAL A 70 1.94 3.13 -9.26
C VAL A 70 1.01 2.55 -8.20
N VAL A 71 1.52 1.62 -7.41
CA VAL A 71 0.85 1.11 -6.20
C VAL A 71 1.63 1.58 -4.98
N LEU A 72 0.95 2.22 -4.03
CA LEU A 72 1.51 2.62 -2.74
C LEU A 72 0.96 1.71 -1.64
N MET A 73 1.85 1.19 -0.79
CA MET A 73 1.49 0.25 0.28
C MET A 73 2.15 0.61 1.61
N ASP A 74 1.43 0.38 2.71
CA ASP A 74 1.96 0.45 4.07
C ASP A 74 2.08 -0.92 4.71
N PHE A 75 3.18 -1.12 5.42
CA PHE A 75 3.44 -2.28 6.28
C PHE A 75 3.59 -1.81 7.71
N VAL A 76 2.78 -2.35 8.60
CA VAL A 76 2.86 -2.10 10.05
C VAL A 76 3.30 -3.38 10.73
N LEU A 77 4.44 -3.32 11.42
CA LEU A 77 5.01 -4.42 12.20
C LEU A 77 4.61 -4.30 13.66
N GLY A 78 4.79 -5.36 14.41
CA GLY A 78 4.55 -5.38 15.85
C GLY A 78 4.00 -6.71 16.34
N TYR A 79 3.78 -6.77 17.64
CA TYR A 79 3.13 -7.92 18.27
C TYR A 79 1.68 -8.05 17.81
N GLY A 80 1.28 -9.26 17.41
CA GLY A 80 -0.05 -9.51 16.85
C GLY A 80 -0.17 -9.27 15.34
N ALA A 81 0.79 -8.60 14.70
CA ALA A 81 0.85 -8.53 13.25
C ALA A 81 1.32 -9.85 12.63
N HIS A 82 1.08 -10.01 11.32
CA HIS A 82 1.57 -11.17 10.58
C HIS A 82 3.08 -11.36 10.75
N ALA A 83 3.52 -12.61 10.88
CA ALA A 83 4.93 -12.92 11.16
C ALA A 83 5.90 -12.50 10.04
N ASP A 84 5.45 -12.51 8.79
CA ASP A 84 6.25 -12.14 7.61
C ASP A 84 5.40 -11.43 6.55
N PRO A 85 5.00 -10.16 6.76
CA PRO A 85 4.12 -9.45 5.84
C PRO A 85 4.78 -9.17 4.47
N ALA A 86 6.10 -8.95 4.42
CA ALA A 86 6.83 -8.79 3.17
C ALA A 86 6.90 -10.11 2.38
N GLY A 87 7.19 -11.23 3.05
CA GLY A 87 7.20 -12.55 2.42
C GLY A 87 5.83 -12.93 1.87
N HIS A 88 4.75 -12.63 2.60
CA HIS A 88 3.40 -12.82 2.10
C HIS A 88 3.18 -12.05 0.79
N LEU A 89 3.44 -10.73 0.79
CA LEU A 89 3.30 -9.92 -0.43
C LEU A 89 4.09 -10.52 -1.60
N ILE A 90 5.35 -10.84 -1.40
CA ILE A 90 6.21 -11.40 -2.45
C ILE A 90 5.61 -12.68 -3.05
N SER A 91 5.00 -13.52 -2.23
CA SER A 91 4.36 -14.76 -2.68
C SER A 91 3.16 -14.52 -3.60
N THR A 92 2.49 -13.37 -3.48
CA THR A 92 1.34 -12.97 -4.31
C THR A 92 1.74 -12.30 -5.61
N LEU A 93 2.95 -11.74 -5.71
CA LEU A 93 3.46 -11.01 -6.87
C LEU A 93 3.96 -11.92 -8.00
N LYS A 94 3.17 -12.93 -8.37
CA LYS A 94 3.50 -13.83 -9.47
C LYS A 94 3.37 -13.10 -10.81
N GLY A 95 4.47 -13.06 -11.57
CA GLY A 95 4.50 -12.38 -12.89
C GLY A 95 4.55 -10.86 -12.83
N TRP A 96 4.60 -10.27 -11.64
CA TRP A 96 4.76 -8.82 -11.51
C TRP A 96 6.18 -8.39 -11.88
N SER A 97 6.27 -7.24 -12.57
CA SER A 97 7.51 -6.54 -12.92
C SER A 97 7.41 -5.08 -12.47
N ALA A 98 8.49 -4.59 -11.88
CA ALA A 98 8.59 -3.20 -11.43
C ALA A 98 8.57 -2.19 -12.59
N GLU A 99 8.98 -2.62 -13.77
CA GLU A 99 8.95 -1.77 -14.98
C GLU A 99 7.52 -1.56 -15.49
N ALA A 100 6.62 -2.53 -15.27
CA ALA A 100 5.23 -2.42 -15.70
C ALA A 100 4.42 -1.53 -14.75
N THR A 101 4.46 -1.81 -13.46
CA THR A 101 3.75 -1.04 -12.43
C THR A 101 4.61 -1.02 -11.18
N PRO A 102 5.33 0.06 -10.88
CA PRO A 102 6.13 0.17 -9.68
C PRO A 102 5.27 0.06 -8.42
N ILE A 103 5.83 -0.60 -7.39
CA ILE A 103 5.26 -0.62 -6.04
C ILE A 103 6.19 0.20 -5.16
N VAL A 104 5.61 1.16 -4.44
CA VAL A 104 6.28 1.97 -3.42
C VAL A 104 5.74 1.56 -2.07
N ALA A 105 6.61 1.39 -1.08
CA ALA A 105 6.22 0.95 0.25
C ALA A 105 6.81 1.81 1.36
N SER A 106 6.11 1.89 2.48
CA SER A 106 6.67 2.27 3.77
C SER A 106 6.54 1.13 4.77
N VAL A 107 7.50 1.03 5.69
CA VAL A 107 7.51 0.02 6.75
C VAL A 107 7.62 0.71 8.09
N THR A 108 6.54 0.67 8.86
CA THR A 108 6.45 1.19 10.22
C THR A 108 6.70 0.06 11.21
N GLY A 109 7.65 0.26 12.10
CA GLY A 109 8.08 -0.71 13.10
C GLY A 109 9.53 -0.50 13.50
N THR A 110 10.06 -1.42 14.31
CA THR A 110 11.41 -1.36 14.88
C THR A 110 12.20 -2.65 14.67
N GLU A 111 13.48 -2.63 15.00
CA GLU A 111 14.31 -3.85 15.00
C GLU A 111 13.96 -4.80 16.15
N GLN A 112 13.22 -4.32 17.14
CA GLN A 112 12.80 -5.10 18.31
C GLN A 112 11.48 -5.84 18.06
N ASP A 113 10.76 -5.48 17.00
CA ASP A 113 9.56 -6.21 16.59
C ASP A 113 9.91 -7.62 16.11
N PRO A 114 9.04 -8.62 16.33
CA PRO A 114 9.31 -10.01 15.96
C PRO A 114 9.70 -10.18 14.48
N GLN A 115 9.15 -9.33 13.61
CA GLN A 115 9.40 -9.35 12.16
C GLN A 115 10.74 -8.73 11.76
N ARG A 116 11.33 -7.90 12.63
CA ARG A 116 12.55 -7.11 12.40
C ARG A 116 12.45 -6.22 11.17
N ARG A 117 12.33 -4.91 11.42
CA ARG A 117 12.08 -3.93 10.35
C ARG A 117 13.07 -4.03 9.19
N SER A 118 14.37 -4.11 9.47
CA SER A 118 15.41 -4.22 8.42
C SER A 118 15.24 -5.47 7.56
N ALA A 119 14.86 -6.60 8.15
CA ALA A 119 14.65 -7.85 7.43
C ALA A 119 13.44 -7.75 6.46
N GLN A 120 12.36 -7.08 6.87
CA GLN A 120 11.20 -6.88 6.01
C GLN A 120 11.53 -5.92 4.84
N ILE A 121 12.25 -4.84 5.12
CA ILE A 121 12.71 -3.90 4.09
C ILE A 121 13.60 -4.62 3.07
N ALA A 122 14.60 -5.37 3.52
CA ALA A 122 15.51 -6.09 2.62
C ALA A 122 14.78 -7.07 1.69
N LYS A 123 13.73 -7.75 2.17
CA LYS A 123 12.90 -8.62 1.34
C LYS A 123 12.17 -7.85 0.24
N LEU A 124 11.57 -6.71 0.59
CA LEU A 124 10.83 -5.86 -0.37
C LEU A 124 11.78 -5.32 -1.45
N GLU A 125 12.93 -4.77 -1.04
CA GLU A 125 13.94 -4.22 -1.95
C GLU A 125 14.54 -5.30 -2.86
N ALA A 126 14.81 -6.49 -2.35
CA ALA A 126 15.29 -7.62 -3.14
C ALA A 126 14.29 -8.05 -4.23
N ARG A 127 13.00 -7.77 -4.04
CA ARG A 127 11.95 -8.03 -5.04
C ARG A 127 11.78 -6.87 -6.03
N GLY A 128 12.47 -5.75 -5.83
CA GLY A 128 12.37 -4.55 -6.67
C GLY A 128 11.30 -3.55 -6.23
N ILE A 129 10.80 -3.68 -5.01
CA ILE A 129 9.86 -2.73 -4.42
C ILE A 129 10.65 -1.56 -3.86
N LEU A 130 10.20 -0.33 -4.13
CA LEU A 130 10.82 0.89 -3.65
C LEU A 130 10.39 1.16 -2.22
N VAL A 131 11.31 1.07 -1.26
CA VAL A 131 11.01 1.30 0.16
C VAL A 131 11.53 2.66 0.60
N THR A 132 10.71 3.41 1.33
CA THR A 132 11.08 4.74 1.85
C THR A 132 11.10 4.76 3.37
N GLY A 133 11.77 5.75 3.93
CA GLY A 133 11.92 5.91 5.38
C GLY A 133 10.65 6.32 6.12
N SER A 134 9.61 6.78 5.41
CA SER A 134 8.34 7.17 6.01
C SER A 134 7.20 7.10 4.99
N ASN A 135 5.96 6.99 5.48
CA ASN A 135 4.75 7.04 4.67
C ASN A 135 4.68 8.32 3.81
N ALA A 136 4.94 9.48 4.38
CA ALA A 136 4.95 10.75 3.65
C ALA A 136 6.01 10.78 2.52
N ALA A 137 7.17 10.15 2.71
CA ALA A 137 8.16 10.02 1.65
C ALA A 137 7.71 9.04 0.56
N ALA A 138 7.03 7.96 0.94
CA ALA A 138 6.46 7.00 0.01
C ALA A 138 5.37 7.64 -0.87
N ALA A 139 4.50 8.43 -0.28
CA ALA A 139 3.47 9.17 -1.02
C ALA A 139 4.08 10.15 -2.04
N ARG A 140 5.08 10.95 -1.62
CA ARG A 140 5.76 11.86 -2.54
C ARG A 140 6.45 11.11 -3.70
N LEU A 141 7.10 9.99 -3.41
CA LEU A 141 7.74 9.17 -4.44
C LEU A 141 6.70 8.57 -5.39
N ALA A 142 5.58 8.08 -4.88
CA ALA A 142 4.49 7.56 -5.70
C ALA A 142 3.91 8.64 -6.63
N LEU A 143 3.64 9.85 -6.11
CA LEU A 143 3.17 10.98 -6.92
C LEU A 143 4.18 11.34 -8.02
N ALA A 144 5.46 11.47 -7.66
CA ALA A 144 6.52 11.76 -8.63
C ALA A 144 6.63 10.69 -9.72
N SER A 145 6.38 9.42 -9.40
CA SER A 145 6.40 8.31 -10.37
C SER A 145 5.32 8.42 -11.45
N VAL A 146 4.25 9.18 -11.19
CA VAL A 146 3.16 9.45 -12.14
C VAL A 146 3.16 10.89 -12.66
N GLY A 147 4.27 11.62 -12.47
CA GLY A 147 4.46 12.98 -13.00
C GLY A 147 3.76 14.09 -12.21
N LEU A 148 3.37 13.82 -10.97
CA LEU A 148 2.78 14.80 -10.05
C LEU A 148 3.83 15.26 -9.03
N HIS A 149 3.91 16.59 -8.79
CA HIS A 149 4.91 17.22 -7.93
C HIS A 149 4.29 18.14 -6.89
#